data_62c546fcfbde37133804a524d645d396
#
_entry.id   62c546fcfbde37133804a524d645d396
#
_cell.length_a   1.000
_cell.length_b   1.000
_cell.length_c   1.000
_cell.angle_alpha   90.00
_cell.angle_beta   90.00
_cell.angle_gamma   90.00
#
_symmetry.space_group_name_H-M   'P 1'
#
loop_
_entity.id
_entity.type
_entity.pdbx_description
1 polymer ?
#
loop_
_entity_poly.entity_id
_entity_poly.type
_entity_poly.pdbx_seq_one_letter_code
_entity_poly.pdbx_strand_id
1 'polypeptide(L)'
;MSIDTSTLITIAGISIISVVIFILYKNKNQSNNAEKNKRKNVIITLKSPDIKYAFPLVYKENLSHDTYRFRFQLPSSKHVLGLPIGQHIYLSAHINGELVKRPYNPVTSDDNQGYFDLVIKIYSNGKMTQYLDKLHIGHTIEVSGSLSSNLIYKDHGLFDIRSRKSEPFVTRHVHHLGLIAGGSGITPIYQILNEILKEQSSIVHDQCIYIKIWLLYANKTEQDILLHSELEQLAASNTDRFKLWYTVDRESEQWKYSKGFINATMLKEHMPPPADDTLICICGPPSMVTFTCLPNLDKLGYQQNMTFCF
;
A
#
# COMPACT_ATOMS: atom_id res chain seq x y z
N MET A 1 23.44 -44.36 42.59
CA MET A 1 22.46 -44.13 41.49
C MET A 1 23.19 -43.34 40.42
N SER A 2 23.70 -44.02 39.40
CA SER A 2 24.43 -43.38 38.31
C SER A 2 23.42 -42.81 37.29
N ILE A 3 23.49 -41.52 37.05
CA ILE A 3 22.66 -40.87 36.00
C ILE A 3 23.25 -41.34 34.67
N ASP A 4 22.40 -41.90 33.81
CA ASP A 4 22.78 -42.40 32.48
C ASP A 4 23.23 -41.23 31.59
N THR A 5 24.25 -41.44 30.79
CA THR A 5 24.83 -40.47 29.87
C THR A 5 23.80 -39.93 28.87
N SER A 6 22.80 -40.71 28.49
CA SER A 6 21.68 -40.27 27.62
C SER A 6 20.80 -39.20 28.28
N THR A 7 20.57 -39.35 29.60
CA THR A 7 19.79 -38.38 30.40
C THR A 7 20.52 -37.06 30.55
N LEU A 8 21.85 -37.08 30.73
CA LEU A 8 22.68 -35.89 30.80
C LEU A 8 22.71 -35.11 29.47
N ILE A 9 22.79 -35.80 28.33
CA ILE A 9 22.75 -35.18 26.99
C ILE A 9 21.38 -34.53 26.73
N THR A 10 20.29 -35.18 27.14
CA THR A 10 18.95 -34.63 26.99
C THR A 10 18.74 -33.36 27.83
N ILE A 11 19.21 -33.35 29.08
CA ILE A 11 19.10 -32.18 29.96
C ILE A 11 19.96 -31.02 29.43
N ALA A 12 21.17 -31.30 28.93
CA ALA A 12 22.02 -30.28 28.31
C ALA A 12 21.41 -29.69 27.05
N GLY A 13 20.77 -30.52 26.19
CA GLY A 13 20.06 -30.08 24.98
C GLY A 13 18.89 -29.18 25.31
N ILE A 14 18.04 -29.51 26.28
CA ILE A 14 16.90 -28.69 26.73
C ILE A 14 17.41 -27.35 27.30
N SER A 15 18.50 -27.34 28.04
CA SER A 15 19.10 -26.11 28.61
C SER A 15 19.61 -25.18 27.50
N ILE A 16 20.26 -25.70 26.47
CA ILE A 16 20.75 -24.90 25.32
C ILE A 16 19.59 -24.32 24.54
N ILE A 17 18.55 -25.10 24.26
CA ILE A 17 17.34 -24.61 23.56
C ILE A 17 16.65 -23.49 24.35
N SER A 18 16.54 -23.67 25.68
CA SER A 18 15.92 -22.63 26.53
C SER A 18 16.73 -21.34 26.57
N VAL A 19 18.07 -21.41 26.57
CA VAL A 19 18.94 -20.23 26.49
C VAL A 19 18.82 -19.54 25.13
N VAL A 20 18.79 -20.30 24.05
CA VAL A 20 18.60 -19.73 22.70
C VAL A 20 17.24 -19.03 22.58
N ILE A 21 16.17 -19.67 23.05
CA ILE A 21 14.82 -19.04 23.05
C ILE A 21 14.81 -17.77 23.91
N PHE A 22 15.46 -17.78 25.07
CA PHE A 22 15.56 -16.59 25.94
C PHE A 22 16.34 -15.45 25.29
N ILE A 23 17.44 -15.75 24.58
CA ILE A 23 18.24 -14.76 23.86
C ILE A 23 17.43 -14.17 22.71
N LEU A 24 16.73 -15.01 21.94
CA LEU A 24 15.85 -14.56 20.85
C LEU A 24 14.71 -13.68 21.38
N TYR A 25 14.07 -14.08 22.48
CA TYR A 25 13.02 -13.29 23.14
C TYR A 25 13.55 -11.93 23.67
N LYS A 26 14.73 -11.92 24.28
CA LYS A 26 15.36 -10.68 24.79
C LYS A 26 15.74 -9.74 23.64
N ASN A 27 16.29 -10.27 22.54
CA ASN A 27 16.63 -9.49 21.35
C ASN A 27 15.38 -8.93 20.68
N LYS A 28 14.30 -9.71 20.60
CA LYS A 28 12.99 -9.25 20.08
C LYS A 28 12.40 -8.13 20.93
N ASN A 29 12.48 -8.23 22.26
CA ASN A 29 11.99 -7.18 23.16
C ASN A 29 12.85 -5.91 23.11
N GLN A 30 14.17 -6.03 22.93
CA GLN A 30 15.04 -4.87 22.73
C GLN A 30 14.75 -4.17 21.39
N SER A 31 14.53 -4.93 20.32
CA SER A 31 14.12 -4.39 19.01
C SER A 31 12.77 -3.65 19.11
N ASN A 32 11.76 -4.27 19.72
CA ASN A 32 10.43 -3.65 19.90
C ASN A 32 10.47 -2.38 20.77
N ASN A 33 11.34 -2.35 21.79
CA ASN A 33 11.52 -1.16 22.62
C ASN A 33 12.30 -0.05 21.89
N ALA A 34 13.25 -0.41 21.03
CA ALA A 34 13.98 0.53 20.19
C ALA A 34 13.04 1.17 19.14
N GLU A 35 12.17 0.37 18.51
CA GLU A 35 11.14 0.87 17.59
C GLU A 35 10.10 1.76 18.29
N LYS A 36 9.60 1.35 19.47
CA LYS A 36 8.70 2.18 20.29
C LYS A 36 9.33 3.51 20.69
N ASN A 37 10.64 3.51 21.03
CA ASN A 37 11.37 4.73 21.36
C ASN A 37 11.63 5.59 20.11
N LYS A 38 11.83 4.99 18.93
CA LYS A 38 11.99 5.70 17.67
C LYS A 38 10.69 6.44 17.27
N ARG A 39 9.53 5.81 17.51
CA ARG A 39 8.21 6.43 17.27
C ARG A 39 7.86 7.57 18.25
N LYS A 40 8.46 7.61 19.43
CA LYS A 40 8.18 8.66 20.45
C LYS A 40 8.69 10.06 20.10
N ASN A 41 9.57 10.21 19.11
CA ASN A 41 10.20 11.48 18.75
C ASN A 41 9.91 11.95 17.33
N VAL A 42 8.90 11.38 16.64
CA VAL A 42 8.51 11.83 15.31
C VAL A 42 7.57 13.05 15.39
N ILE A 43 7.74 13.96 14.45
CA ILE A 43 6.93 15.18 14.33
C ILE A 43 6.01 15.00 13.12
N ILE A 44 4.70 15.02 13.36
CA ILE A 44 3.70 14.97 12.28
C ILE A 44 3.67 16.31 11.55
N THR A 45 3.77 16.26 10.22
CA THR A 45 3.80 17.46 9.36
C THR A 45 2.39 17.93 9.02
N LEU A 46 1.53 17.04 8.52
CA LEU A 46 0.17 17.39 8.11
C LEU A 46 -0.76 17.44 9.32
N LYS A 47 -0.86 18.61 9.96
CA LYS A 47 -1.65 18.80 11.19
C LYS A 47 -3.13 19.11 10.92
N SER A 48 -3.44 19.70 9.76
CA SER A 48 -4.80 20.08 9.37
C SER A 48 -4.94 20.02 7.85
N PRO A 49 -6.12 19.66 7.32
CA PRO A 49 -6.38 19.64 5.88
C PRO A 49 -6.36 21.05 5.26
N ASP A 50 -6.60 22.08 6.05
CA ASP A 50 -6.70 23.47 5.58
C ASP A 50 -5.34 24.16 5.48
N ILE A 51 -4.32 23.58 6.12
CA ILE A 51 -2.95 24.14 6.05
C ILE A 51 -2.26 23.64 4.79
N LYS A 52 -1.71 24.57 4.04
CA LYS A 52 -0.85 24.31 2.90
C LYS A 52 0.61 24.39 3.32
N TYR A 53 1.37 23.40 2.88
CA TYR A 53 2.81 23.29 3.14
C TYR A 53 3.55 23.32 1.81
N ALA A 54 4.61 24.12 1.72
CA ALA A 54 5.50 24.14 0.56
C ALA A 54 6.65 23.16 0.78
N PHE A 55 6.75 22.10 -0.03
CA PHE A 55 7.85 21.14 0.07
C PHE A 55 8.74 21.19 -1.15
N PRO A 56 10.08 21.30 -0.96
CA PRO A 56 11.03 21.29 -2.06
C PRO A 56 11.17 19.86 -2.64
N LEU A 57 11.24 19.79 -3.97
CA LEU A 57 11.67 18.61 -4.69
C LEU A 57 13.16 18.40 -4.48
N VAL A 58 13.58 17.26 -3.95
CA VAL A 58 14.99 16.94 -3.65
C VAL A 58 15.55 15.80 -4.49
N TYR A 59 14.67 15.00 -5.12
CA TYR A 59 15.08 13.92 -6.00
C TYR A 59 13.99 13.66 -7.04
N LYS A 60 14.40 13.41 -8.28
CA LYS A 60 13.54 13.05 -9.40
C LYS A 60 14.20 11.92 -10.17
N GLU A 61 13.52 10.78 -10.29
CA GLU A 61 14.00 9.57 -10.95
C GLU A 61 13.03 9.16 -12.04
N ASN A 62 13.55 8.83 -13.21
CA ASN A 62 12.76 8.23 -14.28
C ASN A 62 12.56 6.73 -14.00
N LEU A 63 11.31 6.28 -13.87
CA LEU A 63 10.95 4.87 -13.65
C LEU A 63 10.53 4.15 -14.94
N SER A 64 9.96 4.89 -15.90
CA SER A 64 9.58 4.39 -17.21
C SER A 64 9.55 5.54 -18.22
N HIS A 65 9.18 5.24 -19.47
CA HIS A 65 9.11 6.24 -20.56
C HIS A 65 8.23 7.46 -20.24
N ASP A 66 7.28 7.37 -19.31
CA ASP A 66 6.33 8.42 -18.96
C ASP A 66 6.06 8.56 -17.44
N THR A 67 6.85 7.89 -16.59
CA THR A 67 6.61 7.87 -15.14
C THR A 67 7.86 8.21 -14.36
N TYR A 68 7.69 9.05 -13.35
CA TYR A 68 8.76 9.51 -12.48
C TYR A 68 8.43 9.26 -11.01
N ARG A 69 9.47 9.03 -10.21
CA ARG A 69 9.45 9.15 -8.76
C ARG A 69 9.88 10.56 -8.38
N PHE A 70 9.05 11.25 -7.63
CA PHE A 70 9.33 12.59 -7.08
C PHE A 70 9.48 12.45 -5.57
N ARG A 71 10.62 12.83 -5.02
CA ARG A 71 10.85 12.91 -3.58
C ARG A 71 10.82 14.36 -3.11
N PHE A 72 9.93 14.61 -2.16
CA PHE A 72 9.78 15.91 -1.52
C PHE A 72 10.31 15.86 -0.09
N GLN A 73 11.08 16.88 0.30
CA GLN A 73 11.67 16.94 1.62
C GLN A 73 10.67 17.50 2.64
N LEU A 74 10.59 16.86 3.79
CA LEU A 74 9.89 17.35 4.97
C LEU A 74 10.76 18.34 5.75
N PRO A 75 10.21 19.14 6.71
CA PRO A 75 10.93 20.22 7.39
C PRO A 75 12.19 19.78 8.13
N SER A 76 12.30 18.54 8.57
CA SER A 76 13.53 17.96 9.13
C SER A 76 13.51 16.44 9.02
N SER A 77 14.67 15.82 9.29
CA SER A 77 14.82 14.34 9.35
C SER A 77 14.01 13.66 10.46
N LYS A 78 13.38 14.40 11.38
CA LYS A 78 12.49 13.87 12.42
C LYS A 78 11.01 13.96 12.04
N HIS A 79 10.70 14.62 10.92
CA HIS A 79 9.32 14.76 10.46
C HIS A 79 8.88 13.52 9.68
N VAL A 80 7.61 13.15 9.86
CA VAL A 80 6.86 12.23 9.01
C VAL A 80 5.72 13.00 8.37
N LEU A 81 5.16 12.45 7.30
CA LEU A 81 4.03 13.09 6.63
C LEU A 81 2.79 13.15 7.53
N GLY A 82 2.50 12.06 8.26
CA GLY A 82 1.35 11.93 9.15
C GLY A 82 0.04 11.70 8.39
N LEU A 83 0.12 11.00 7.27
CA LEU A 83 -1.04 10.68 6.44
C LEU A 83 -1.56 9.28 6.80
N PRO A 84 -2.80 9.15 7.30
CA PRO A 84 -3.39 7.84 7.57
C PRO A 84 -3.44 6.97 6.30
N ILE A 85 -3.24 5.66 6.47
CA ILE A 85 -3.22 4.70 5.37
C ILE A 85 -4.60 4.64 4.68
N GLY A 86 -4.59 4.66 3.34
CA GLY A 86 -5.79 4.77 2.51
C GLY A 86 -6.14 6.22 2.15
N GLN A 87 -5.41 7.20 2.66
CA GLN A 87 -5.63 8.61 2.35
C GLN A 87 -4.63 9.15 1.30
N HIS A 88 -5.01 10.28 0.71
CA HIS A 88 -4.20 11.00 -0.28
C HIS A 88 -3.87 12.40 0.20
N ILE A 89 -2.86 13.01 -0.41
CA ILE A 89 -2.57 14.43 -0.32
C ILE A 89 -3.05 15.14 -1.57
N TYR A 90 -3.24 16.44 -1.48
CA TYR A 90 -3.47 17.29 -2.64
C TYR A 90 -2.19 18.06 -2.97
N LEU A 91 -1.76 17.99 -4.21
CA LEU A 91 -0.81 18.92 -4.78
C LEU A 91 -1.57 20.10 -5.40
N SER A 92 -1.08 21.33 -5.17
CA SER A 92 -1.66 22.55 -5.69
C SER A 92 -0.60 23.41 -6.36
N ALA A 93 -0.89 23.95 -7.53
CA ALA A 93 -0.03 24.89 -8.26
C ALA A 93 -0.86 25.86 -9.09
N HIS A 94 -0.36 27.09 -9.30
CA HIS A 94 -0.92 28.01 -10.28
C HIS A 94 -0.32 27.70 -11.65
N ILE A 95 -1.15 27.27 -12.58
CA ILE A 95 -0.77 26.86 -13.93
C ILE A 95 -1.57 27.69 -14.92
N ASN A 96 -0.88 28.52 -15.71
CA ASN A 96 -1.50 29.44 -16.66
C ASN A 96 -2.59 30.33 -16.02
N GLY A 97 -2.33 30.84 -14.80
CA GLY A 97 -3.26 31.71 -14.08
C GLY A 97 -4.37 31.00 -13.30
N GLU A 98 -4.51 29.68 -13.43
CA GLU A 98 -5.53 28.90 -12.74
C GLU A 98 -4.92 28.10 -11.58
N LEU A 99 -5.62 28.03 -10.44
CA LEU A 99 -5.25 27.11 -9.36
C LEU A 99 -5.67 25.68 -9.72
N VAL A 100 -4.68 24.84 -9.96
CA VAL A 100 -4.89 23.41 -10.23
C VAL A 100 -4.59 22.61 -8.96
N LYS A 101 -5.56 21.82 -8.50
CA LYS A 101 -5.43 20.95 -7.32
C LYS A 101 -5.75 19.51 -7.74
N ARG A 102 -4.85 18.55 -7.40
CA ARG A 102 -5.01 17.13 -7.75
C ARG A 102 -4.59 16.22 -6.60
N PRO A 103 -5.33 15.09 -6.38
CA PRO A 103 -5.00 14.11 -5.35
C PRO A 103 -3.87 13.19 -5.81
N TYR A 104 -3.01 12.81 -4.86
CA TYR A 104 -1.93 11.82 -5.04
C TYR A 104 -1.75 10.99 -3.77
N ASN A 105 -1.51 9.70 -3.93
CA ASN A 105 -1.16 8.82 -2.81
C ASN A 105 0.36 8.65 -2.75
N PRO A 106 1.00 9.03 -1.63
CA PRO A 106 2.41 8.73 -1.41
C PRO A 106 2.65 7.21 -1.39
N VAL A 107 3.76 6.78 -1.98
CA VAL A 107 4.21 5.38 -1.94
C VAL A 107 5.11 5.09 -0.73
N THR A 108 5.53 6.12 0.00
CA THR A 108 6.18 6.04 1.31
C THR A 108 5.14 6.06 2.44
N SER A 109 5.51 5.50 3.59
CA SER A 109 4.73 5.58 4.83
C SER A 109 5.45 6.45 5.87
N ASP A 110 4.87 6.58 7.07
CA ASP A 110 5.49 7.30 8.19
C ASP A 110 6.74 6.60 8.78
N ASP A 111 7.12 5.42 8.29
CA ASP A 111 8.44 4.83 8.56
C ASP A 111 9.57 5.60 7.84
N ASN A 112 9.23 6.32 6.76
CA ASN A 112 10.13 7.15 6.00
C ASN A 112 10.16 8.56 6.60
N GLN A 113 11.22 8.86 7.38
CA GLN A 113 11.38 10.16 8.02
C GLN A 113 12.11 11.14 7.11
N GLY A 114 11.72 12.42 7.16
CA GLY A 114 12.39 13.52 6.46
C GLY A 114 11.96 13.71 5.01
N TYR A 115 11.16 12.82 4.43
CA TYR A 115 10.70 12.92 3.04
C TYR A 115 9.45 12.08 2.77
N PHE A 116 8.83 12.33 1.64
CA PHE A 116 7.82 11.44 1.04
C PHE A 116 8.02 11.33 -0.47
N ASP A 117 7.65 10.18 -1.03
CA ASP A 117 7.76 9.88 -2.46
C ASP A 117 6.39 9.78 -3.11
N LEU A 118 6.28 10.36 -4.30
CA LEU A 118 5.15 10.18 -5.22
C LEU A 118 5.64 9.50 -6.48
N VAL A 119 4.92 8.49 -6.95
CA VAL A 119 5.11 7.88 -8.27
C VAL A 119 4.00 8.40 -9.18
N ILE A 120 4.39 9.16 -10.20
CA ILE A 120 3.46 9.92 -11.04
C ILE A 120 3.71 9.64 -12.51
N LYS A 121 2.65 9.17 -13.19
CA LYS A 121 2.62 9.06 -14.65
C LYS A 121 2.32 10.42 -15.26
N ILE A 122 3.13 10.80 -16.25
CA ILE A 122 3.01 12.07 -16.97
C ILE A 122 2.03 11.89 -18.14
N TYR A 123 0.91 12.55 -18.06
CA TYR A 123 -0.10 12.54 -19.14
C TYR A 123 0.08 13.76 -20.03
N SER A 124 0.04 13.57 -21.36
CA SER A 124 0.18 14.64 -22.35
C SER A 124 -0.82 15.82 -22.14
N ASN A 125 -2.04 15.48 -21.74
CA ASN A 125 -3.11 16.45 -21.45
C ASN A 125 -3.27 16.78 -19.96
N GLY A 126 -2.39 16.29 -19.08
CA GLY A 126 -2.49 16.44 -17.64
C GLY A 126 -1.89 17.75 -17.15
N LYS A 127 -2.67 18.80 -16.89
CA LYS A 127 -2.15 20.10 -16.41
C LYS A 127 -1.14 19.96 -15.28
N MET A 128 -1.48 19.24 -14.19
CA MET A 128 -0.61 19.06 -13.04
C MET A 128 0.60 18.17 -13.37
N THR A 129 0.42 17.08 -14.11
CA THR A 129 1.52 16.16 -14.41
C THR A 129 2.55 16.81 -15.35
N GLN A 130 2.12 17.63 -16.32
CA GLN A 130 3.00 18.43 -17.17
C GLN A 130 3.75 19.53 -16.38
N TYR A 131 3.11 20.11 -15.36
CA TYR A 131 3.78 21.05 -14.44
C TYR A 131 4.86 20.33 -13.63
N LEU A 132 4.55 19.16 -13.05
CA LEU A 132 5.51 18.37 -12.28
C LEU A 132 6.66 17.84 -13.14
N ASP A 133 6.40 17.53 -14.40
CA ASP A 133 7.46 17.12 -15.33
C ASP A 133 8.50 18.22 -15.54
N LYS A 134 8.09 19.47 -15.53
CA LYS A 134 8.99 20.66 -15.63
C LYS A 134 9.54 21.11 -14.29
N LEU A 135 9.16 20.49 -13.18
CA LEU A 135 9.65 20.88 -11.85
C LEU A 135 11.10 20.44 -11.68
N HIS A 136 11.97 21.36 -11.30
CA HIS A 136 13.40 21.11 -11.04
C HIS A 136 13.67 20.91 -9.56
N ILE A 137 14.76 20.21 -9.25
CA ILE A 137 15.24 20.05 -7.87
C ILE A 137 15.45 21.42 -7.22
N GLY A 138 14.98 21.56 -5.99
CA GLY A 138 14.97 22.82 -5.23
C GLY A 138 13.67 23.62 -5.38
N HIS A 139 12.86 23.40 -6.43
CA HIS A 139 11.56 24.03 -6.54
C HIS A 139 10.55 23.41 -5.59
N THR A 140 9.61 24.18 -5.12
CA THR A 140 8.58 23.75 -4.16
C THR A 140 7.24 23.50 -4.84
N ILE A 141 6.46 22.62 -4.24
CA ILE A 141 5.03 22.39 -4.54
C ILE A 141 4.19 22.60 -3.29
N GLU A 142 3.02 23.22 -3.41
CA GLU A 142 2.07 23.29 -2.30
C GLU A 142 1.38 21.96 -2.09
N VAL A 143 1.39 21.46 -0.85
CA VAL A 143 0.74 20.23 -0.41
C VAL A 143 -0.23 20.52 0.71
N SER A 144 -1.42 19.94 0.65
CA SER A 144 -2.35 19.90 1.77
C SER A 144 -2.80 18.46 2.04
N GLY A 145 -3.05 18.13 3.30
CA GLY A 145 -3.57 16.82 3.66
C GLY A 145 -5.02 16.65 3.24
N SER A 146 -5.44 15.41 3.07
CA SER A 146 -6.84 15.04 2.99
C SER A 146 -7.19 14.20 4.22
N LEU A 147 -8.00 14.73 5.11
CA LEU A 147 -8.64 13.95 6.19
C LEU A 147 -10.01 13.42 5.75
N SER A 148 -10.23 13.28 4.44
CA SER A 148 -11.55 13.02 3.88
C SER A 148 -11.65 11.75 3.03
N SER A 149 -10.74 10.80 3.19
CA SER A 149 -10.91 9.48 2.57
C SER A 149 -12.12 8.75 3.12
N ASN A 150 -12.73 7.94 2.28
CA ASN A 150 -13.85 7.08 2.66
C ASN A 150 -13.37 5.68 3.13
N LEU A 151 -12.08 5.41 3.08
CA LEU A 151 -11.45 4.19 3.60
C LEU A 151 -10.22 4.56 4.41
N ILE A 152 -10.10 3.98 5.61
CA ILE A 152 -8.95 4.10 6.50
C ILE A 152 -8.60 2.71 6.99
N TYR A 153 -7.38 2.25 6.70
CA TYR A 153 -6.83 1.07 7.33
C TYR A 153 -6.27 1.45 8.72
N LYS A 154 -6.65 0.70 9.75
CA LYS A 154 -6.18 0.90 11.11
C LYS A 154 -5.03 -0.05 11.45
N ASP A 155 -5.35 -1.29 11.68
CA ASP A 155 -4.41 -2.38 11.97
C ASP A 155 -5.15 -3.73 11.93
N HIS A 156 -4.40 -4.83 11.90
CA HIS A 156 -4.90 -6.21 12.07
C HIS A 156 -6.21 -6.53 11.33
N GLY A 157 -6.36 -6.04 10.11
CA GLY A 157 -7.54 -6.27 9.29
C GLY A 157 -8.72 -5.36 9.58
N LEU A 158 -8.58 -4.36 10.44
CA LEU A 158 -9.64 -3.39 10.72
C LEU A 158 -9.63 -2.25 9.72
N PHE A 159 -10.74 -2.08 9.02
CA PHE A 159 -10.98 -1.01 8.08
C PHE A 159 -12.17 -0.18 8.51
N ASP A 160 -12.02 1.14 8.57
CA ASP A 160 -13.13 2.07 8.63
C ASP A 160 -13.50 2.47 7.20
N ILE A 161 -14.74 2.18 6.81
CA ILE A 161 -15.25 2.42 5.46
C ILE A 161 -16.56 3.18 5.54
N ARG A 162 -16.77 4.14 4.63
CA ARG A 162 -18.05 4.80 4.40
C ARG A 162 -18.29 4.99 2.90
N SER A 163 -19.54 4.96 2.46
CA SER A 163 -19.89 5.12 1.06
C SER A 163 -19.82 6.60 0.62
N ARG A 164 -20.18 7.53 1.53
CA ARG A 164 -20.16 8.98 1.28
C ARG A 164 -19.58 9.73 2.48
N LYS A 165 -19.01 10.91 2.23
CA LYS A 165 -18.43 11.78 3.28
C LYS A 165 -19.43 12.18 4.37
N SER A 166 -20.71 12.25 4.04
CA SER A 166 -21.79 12.57 4.97
C SER A 166 -22.23 11.41 5.86
N GLU A 167 -21.77 10.19 5.55
CA GLU A 167 -22.15 8.99 6.29
C GLU A 167 -21.10 8.68 7.37
N PRO A 168 -21.49 8.03 8.47
CA PRO A 168 -20.55 7.56 9.48
C PRO A 168 -19.69 6.44 8.91
N PHE A 169 -18.52 6.27 9.48
CA PHE A 169 -17.69 5.11 9.20
C PHE A 169 -18.30 3.85 9.81
N VAL A 170 -18.22 2.76 9.03
CA VAL A 170 -18.50 1.41 9.49
C VAL A 170 -17.17 0.66 9.59
N THR A 171 -16.85 0.15 10.78
CA THR A 171 -15.65 -0.66 10.98
C THR A 171 -15.92 -2.08 10.53
N ARG A 172 -15.05 -2.62 9.68
CA ARG A 172 -15.11 -4.01 9.19
C ARG A 172 -13.82 -4.72 9.53
N HIS A 173 -13.94 -5.99 9.93
CA HIS A 173 -12.82 -6.89 10.09
C HIS A 173 -12.67 -7.73 8.81
N VAL A 174 -11.54 -7.58 8.12
CA VAL A 174 -11.26 -8.18 6.81
C VAL A 174 -10.14 -9.19 6.96
N HIS A 175 -10.40 -10.45 6.57
CA HIS A 175 -9.39 -11.50 6.49
C HIS A 175 -8.95 -11.78 5.05
N HIS A 176 -9.80 -11.47 4.08
CA HIS A 176 -9.55 -11.68 2.66
C HIS A 176 -9.62 -10.35 1.90
N LEU A 177 -8.47 -9.83 1.52
CA LEU A 177 -8.37 -8.54 0.82
C LEU A 177 -8.01 -8.76 -0.64
N GLY A 178 -8.96 -8.48 -1.55
CA GLY A 178 -8.70 -8.38 -2.97
C GLY A 178 -8.35 -6.95 -3.36
N LEU A 179 -7.31 -6.77 -4.13
CA LEU A 179 -6.82 -5.49 -4.63
C LEU A 179 -6.83 -5.52 -6.15
N ILE A 180 -7.49 -4.55 -6.78
CA ILE A 180 -7.54 -4.42 -8.24
C ILE A 180 -6.97 -3.07 -8.61
N ALA A 181 -5.87 -3.05 -9.35
CA ALA A 181 -5.20 -1.83 -9.78
C ALA A 181 -5.19 -1.71 -11.30
N GLY A 182 -5.29 -0.46 -11.81
CA GLY A 182 -5.10 -0.15 -13.23
C GLY A 182 -4.13 1.02 -13.41
N GLY A 183 -2.99 0.80 -14.06
CA GLY A 183 -1.97 1.82 -14.30
C GLY A 183 -1.54 2.55 -13.02
N SER A 184 -1.65 3.89 -13.00
CA SER A 184 -1.31 4.71 -11.82
C SER A 184 -2.21 4.47 -10.59
N GLY A 185 -3.34 3.76 -10.74
CA GLY A 185 -4.18 3.34 -9.62
C GLY A 185 -3.49 2.37 -8.66
N ILE A 186 -2.30 1.90 -8.98
CA ILE A 186 -1.48 1.10 -8.06
C ILE A 186 -1.07 1.90 -6.81
N THR A 187 -0.95 3.23 -6.84
CA THR A 187 -0.37 3.99 -5.73
C THR A 187 -1.18 3.92 -4.43
N PRO A 188 -2.52 4.11 -4.40
CA PRO A 188 -3.31 3.87 -3.17
C PRO A 188 -3.35 2.40 -2.78
N ILE A 189 -3.35 1.49 -3.74
CA ILE A 189 -3.31 0.05 -3.51
C ILE A 189 -1.98 -0.36 -2.85
N TYR A 190 -0.85 0.14 -3.37
CA TYR A 190 0.47 -0.12 -2.81
C TYR A 190 0.63 0.41 -1.38
N GLN A 191 0.05 1.57 -1.07
CA GLN A 191 0.07 2.15 0.27
C GLN A 191 -0.55 1.18 1.30
N ILE A 192 -1.74 0.62 1.00
CA ILE A 192 -2.43 -0.34 1.87
C ILE A 192 -1.67 -1.67 1.91
N LEU A 193 -1.30 -2.21 0.76
CA LEU A 193 -0.57 -3.48 0.64
C LEU A 193 0.72 -3.46 1.47
N ASN A 194 1.54 -2.42 1.29
CA ASN A 194 2.81 -2.29 1.96
C ASN A 194 2.67 -2.16 3.49
N GLU A 195 1.63 -1.49 3.97
CA GLU A 195 1.37 -1.38 5.40
C GLU A 195 0.93 -2.70 6.02
N ILE A 196 -0.04 -3.38 5.40
CA ILE A 196 -0.53 -4.67 5.89
C ILE A 196 0.59 -5.73 5.89
N LEU A 197 1.44 -5.75 4.87
CA LEU A 197 2.52 -6.72 4.77
C LEU A 197 3.67 -6.49 5.78
N LYS A 198 3.79 -5.28 6.35
CA LYS A 198 4.72 -5.01 7.47
C LYS A 198 4.22 -5.59 8.78
N GLU A 199 2.92 -5.78 8.93
CA GLU A 199 2.37 -6.33 10.15
C GLU A 199 2.80 -7.78 10.32
N GLN A 200 3.33 -8.08 11.49
CA GLN A 200 3.60 -9.47 11.87
C GLN A 200 2.29 -10.16 12.19
N SER A 201 2.22 -11.46 11.91
CA SER A 201 1.09 -12.28 12.32
C SER A 201 0.82 -12.09 13.83
N SER A 202 -0.40 -11.70 14.15
CA SER A 202 -0.87 -11.63 15.53
C SER A 202 -1.35 -13.00 15.96
N ILE A 203 -0.80 -13.55 17.05
CA ILE A 203 -1.33 -14.76 17.66
C ILE A 203 -2.42 -14.33 18.62
N VAL A 204 -3.67 -14.57 18.26
CA VAL A 204 -4.84 -14.36 19.13
C VAL A 204 -5.46 -15.74 19.36
N HIS A 205 -5.55 -16.17 20.62
CA HIS A 205 -6.09 -17.47 21.02
C HIS A 205 -5.52 -18.68 20.25
N ASP A 206 -4.18 -18.77 20.16
CA ASP A 206 -3.44 -19.82 19.44
C ASP A 206 -3.69 -19.89 17.91
N GLN A 207 -4.37 -18.93 17.33
CA GLN A 207 -4.54 -18.79 15.89
C GLN A 207 -3.71 -17.61 15.36
N CYS A 208 -2.95 -17.90 14.30
CA CYS A 208 -2.21 -16.90 13.57
C CYS A 208 -3.18 -16.17 12.63
N ILE A 209 -3.66 -15.00 13.04
CA ILE A 209 -4.57 -14.18 12.23
C ILE A 209 -3.75 -13.19 11.43
N TYR A 210 -3.76 -13.35 10.12
CA TYR A 210 -3.22 -12.39 9.17
C TYR A 210 -4.16 -12.25 7.97
N ILE A 211 -4.14 -11.06 7.36
CA ILE A 211 -4.90 -10.81 6.15
C ILE A 211 -4.25 -11.57 4.99
N LYS A 212 -5.02 -12.36 4.27
CA LYS A 212 -4.64 -12.90 2.97
C LYS A 212 -4.95 -11.88 1.88
N ILE A 213 -4.02 -11.62 1.00
CA ILE A 213 -4.08 -10.55 0.03
C ILE A 213 -3.91 -11.10 -1.39
N TRP A 214 -4.73 -10.60 -2.31
CA TRP A 214 -4.64 -10.86 -3.75
C TRP A 214 -4.55 -9.54 -4.47
N LEU A 215 -3.60 -9.38 -5.37
CA LEU A 215 -3.48 -8.20 -6.24
C LEU A 215 -3.57 -8.64 -7.71
N LEU A 216 -4.58 -8.12 -8.40
CA LEU A 216 -4.69 -8.16 -9.86
C LEU A 216 -4.39 -6.78 -10.43
N TYR A 217 -3.30 -6.65 -11.20
CA TYR A 217 -2.80 -5.38 -11.68
C TYR A 217 -2.79 -5.31 -13.21
N ALA A 218 -3.61 -4.41 -13.77
CA ALA A 218 -3.80 -4.22 -15.20
C ALA A 218 -2.98 -3.05 -15.73
N ASN A 219 -2.29 -3.26 -16.86
CA ASN A 219 -1.48 -2.26 -17.56
C ASN A 219 -1.63 -2.38 -19.08
N LYS A 220 -1.10 -1.41 -19.83
CA LYS A 220 -1.11 -1.47 -21.30
C LYS A 220 -0.06 -2.44 -21.82
N THR A 221 1.14 -2.38 -21.27
CA THR A 221 2.27 -3.23 -21.61
C THR A 221 3.03 -3.59 -20.33
N GLU A 222 3.95 -4.53 -20.41
CA GLU A 222 4.85 -4.92 -19.33
C GLU A 222 5.70 -3.74 -18.82
N GLN A 223 6.15 -2.87 -19.73
CA GLN A 223 6.95 -1.68 -19.40
C GLN A 223 6.14 -0.58 -18.68
N ASP A 224 4.80 -0.66 -18.70
CA ASP A 224 3.90 0.26 -17.97
C ASP A 224 3.65 -0.17 -16.52
N ILE A 225 4.15 -1.35 -16.10
CA ILE A 225 3.94 -1.86 -14.73
C ILE A 225 4.78 -1.03 -13.75
N LEU A 226 4.12 -0.14 -13.01
CA LEU A 226 4.77 0.68 -11.99
C LEU A 226 5.05 -0.15 -10.73
N LEU A 227 6.15 0.16 -10.03
CA LEU A 227 6.56 -0.53 -8.80
C LEU A 227 6.73 -2.06 -9.00
N HIS A 228 7.08 -2.50 -10.23
CA HIS A 228 7.16 -3.91 -10.59
C HIS A 228 8.13 -4.65 -9.67
N SER A 229 9.36 -4.15 -9.53
CA SER A 229 10.38 -4.77 -8.67
C SER A 229 9.96 -4.83 -7.21
N GLU A 230 9.34 -3.77 -6.70
CA GLU A 230 8.86 -3.70 -5.33
C GLU A 230 7.72 -4.71 -5.08
N LEU A 231 6.79 -4.84 -6.03
CA LEU A 231 5.68 -5.79 -5.94
C LEU A 231 6.17 -7.24 -5.99
N GLU A 232 7.10 -7.57 -6.88
CA GLU A 232 7.71 -8.90 -6.96
C GLU A 232 8.48 -9.25 -5.68
N GLN A 233 9.24 -8.31 -5.10
CA GLN A 233 9.91 -8.51 -3.82
C GLN A 233 8.93 -8.76 -2.69
N LEU A 234 7.84 -8.00 -2.62
CA LEU A 234 6.77 -8.21 -1.64
C LEU A 234 6.13 -9.59 -1.81
N ALA A 235 5.86 -10.03 -3.04
CA ALA A 235 5.28 -11.33 -3.31
C ALA A 235 6.24 -12.47 -2.93
N ALA A 236 7.53 -12.36 -3.29
CA ALA A 236 8.54 -13.34 -2.94
C ALA A 236 8.77 -13.46 -1.42
N SER A 237 8.62 -12.35 -0.67
CA SER A 237 8.82 -12.32 0.78
C SER A 237 7.59 -12.70 1.60
N ASN A 238 6.40 -12.82 0.97
CA ASN A 238 5.13 -13.06 1.64
C ASN A 238 4.28 -14.13 0.94
N THR A 239 4.89 -15.21 0.49
CA THR A 239 4.27 -16.28 -0.33
C THR A 239 3.10 -16.99 0.34
N ASP A 240 3.04 -16.96 1.67
CA ASP A 240 2.00 -17.56 2.50
C ASP A 240 0.70 -16.73 2.54
N ARG A 241 0.79 -15.42 2.31
CA ARG A 241 -0.35 -14.50 2.47
C ARG A 241 -0.56 -13.49 1.35
N PHE A 242 0.36 -13.35 0.38
CA PHE A 242 0.23 -12.42 -0.74
C PHE A 242 0.36 -13.14 -2.09
N LYS A 243 -0.67 -12.97 -2.92
CA LYS A 243 -0.74 -13.47 -4.30
C LYS A 243 -0.79 -12.29 -5.25
N LEU A 244 0.11 -12.29 -6.23
CA LEU A 244 0.26 -11.24 -7.23
C LEU A 244 -0.03 -11.79 -8.61
N TRP A 245 -0.87 -11.09 -9.39
CA TRP A 245 -1.18 -11.42 -10.77
C TRP A 245 -1.27 -10.17 -11.63
N TYR A 246 -0.81 -10.28 -12.87
CA TYR A 246 -0.84 -9.17 -13.81
C TYR A 246 -1.72 -9.49 -15.02
N THR A 247 -2.20 -8.43 -15.69
CA THR A 247 -2.74 -8.52 -17.05
C THR A 247 -2.27 -7.32 -17.85
N VAL A 248 -1.97 -7.50 -19.13
CA VAL A 248 -1.56 -6.43 -20.05
C VAL A 248 -2.37 -6.48 -21.33
N ASP A 249 -2.64 -5.30 -21.92
CA ASP A 249 -3.37 -5.23 -23.19
C ASP A 249 -2.54 -5.79 -24.35
N ARG A 250 -1.21 -5.59 -24.29
CA ARG A 250 -0.23 -6.05 -25.28
C ARG A 250 0.91 -6.71 -24.56
N GLU A 251 1.04 -8.03 -24.76
CA GLU A 251 2.07 -8.86 -24.16
C GLU A 251 3.34 -8.94 -25.00
N SER A 252 4.47 -9.28 -24.34
CA SER A 252 5.68 -9.79 -24.97
C SER A 252 5.57 -11.31 -25.18
N GLU A 253 6.43 -11.89 -26.01
CA GLU A 253 6.47 -13.35 -26.26
C GLU A 253 6.75 -14.18 -24.99
N GLN A 254 7.37 -13.57 -23.97
CA GLN A 254 7.73 -14.23 -22.72
C GLN A 254 6.72 -13.96 -21.58
N TRP A 255 5.61 -13.28 -21.86
CA TRP A 255 4.59 -12.94 -20.87
C TRP A 255 3.93 -14.19 -20.27
N LYS A 256 3.91 -14.29 -18.94
CA LYS A 256 3.45 -15.48 -18.20
C LYS A 256 2.08 -15.30 -17.53
N TYR A 257 1.54 -14.10 -17.57
CA TYR A 257 0.30 -13.75 -16.89
C TYR A 257 -0.86 -13.58 -17.88
N SER A 258 -1.96 -12.99 -17.44
CA SER A 258 -3.13 -12.79 -18.28
C SER A 258 -2.93 -11.70 -19.34
N LYS A 259 -3.75 -11.76 -20.39
CA LYS A 259 -3.81 -10.81 -21.49
C LYS A 259 -5.19 -10.17 -21.60
N GLY A 260 -5.19 -8.89 -21.97
CA GLY A 260 -6.40 -8.09 -22.21
C GLY A 260 -7.00 -7.49 -20.97
N PHE A 261 -8.21 -6.98 -21.11
CA PHE A 261 -8.93 -6.34 -20.03
C PHE A 261 -9.34 -7.34 -18.95
N ILE A 262 -9.40 -6.87 -17.70
CA ILE A 262 -9.92 -7.64 -16.58
C ILE A 262 -11.30 -8.20 -16.95
N ASN A 263 -11.54 -9.47 -16.63
CA ASN A 263 -12.79 -10.15 -16.93
C ASN A 263 -13.20 -11.09 -15.78
N ALA A 264 -14.40 -11.69 -15.88
CA ALA A 264 -14.94 -12.55 -14.83
C ALA A 264 -14.05 -13.76 -14.52
N THR A 265 -13.41 -14.34 -15.53
CA THR A 265 -12.50 -15.49 -15.34
C THR A 265 -11.28 -15.09 -14.53
N MET A 266 -10.62 -13.99 -14.89
CA MET A 266 -9.47 -13.46 -14.12
C MET A 266 -9.85 -13.15 -12.67
N LEU A 267 -11.02 -12.52 -12.44
CA LEU A 267 -11.48 -12.21 -11.09
C LEU A 267 -11.77 -13.47 -10.29
N LYS A 268 -12.39 -14.48 -10.90
CA LYS A 268 -12.68 -15.76 -10.24
C LYS A 268 -11.42 -16.53 -9.85
N GLU A 269 -10.37 -16.45 -10.67
CA GLU A 269 -9.12 -17.19 -10.46
C GLU A 269 -8.16 -16.47 -9.52
N HIS A 270 -8.15 -15.12 -9.53
CA HIS A 270 -7.12 -14.33 -8.87
C HIS A 270 -7.63 -13.40 -7.77
N MET A 271 -8.93 -13.44 -7.42
CA MET A 271 -9.49 -12.72 -6.27
C MET A 271 -9.98 -13.69 -5.19
N PRO A 272 -10.04 -13.26 -3.92
CA PRO A 272 -10.64 -14.10 -2.87
C PRO A 272 -12.13 -14.30 -3.16
N PRO A 273 -12.72 -15.44 -2.80
CA PRO A 273 -14.16 -15.65 -3.00
C PRO A 273 -15.00 -14.64 -2.19
N PRO A 274 -16.24 -14.32 -2.63
CA PRO A 274 -17.14 -13.48 -1.85
C PRO A 274 -17.49 -14.12 -0.51
N ALA A 275 -17.26 -13.39 0.59
CA ALA A 275 -17.58 -13.80 1.96
C ALA A 275 -17.74 -12.52 2.82
N ASP A 276 -18.32 -12.66 4.03
CA ASP A 276 -18.58 -11.52 4.91
C ASP A 276 -17.31 -10.79 5.34
N ASP A 277 -16.18 -11.49 5.39
CA ASP A 277 -14.86 -10.98 5.74
C ASP A 277 -13.98 -10.65 4.51
N THR A 278 -14.58 -10.62 3.31
CA THR A 278 -13.92 -10.25 2.06
C THR A 278 -14.15 -8.77 1.75
N LEU A 279 -13.07 -8.07 1.38
CA LEU A 279 -13.10 -6.70 0.85
C LEU A 279 -12.32 -6.64 -0.46
N ILE A 280 -12.91 -6.06 -1.50
CA ILE A 280 -12.26 -5.79 -2.79
C ILE A 280 -12.05 -4.27 -2.92
N CYS A 281 -10.80 -3.83 -2.94
CA CYS A 281 -10.43 -2.43 -3.18
C CYS A 281 -10.00 -2.23 -4.63
N ILE A 282 -10.58 -1.26 -5.30
CA ILE A 282 -10.38 -1.02 -6.74
C ILE A 282 -9.89 0.40 -6.98
N CYS A 283 -8.80 0.55 -7.73
CA CYS A 283 -8.33 1.85 -8.20
C CYS A 283 -7.78 1.76 -9.63
N GLY A 284 -8.26 2.62 -10.51
CA GLY A 284 -7.82 2.67 -11.90
C GLY A 284 -8.68 3.58 -12.76
N PRO A 285 -8.53 3.51 -14.08
CA PRO A 285 -9.35 4.29 -15.01
C PRO A 285 -10.85 4.08 -14.75
N PRO A 286 -11.69 5.16 -14.77
CA PRO A 286 -13.12 5.03 -14.54
C PRO A 286 -13.81 3.99 -15.44
N SER A 287 -13.39 3.85 -16.69
CA SER A 287 -13.89 2.84 -17.61
C SER A 287 -13.62 1.40 -17.12
N MET A 288 -12.42 1.14 -16.59
CA MET A 288 -12.07 -0.17 -16.00
C MET A 288 -12.97 -0.47 -14.79
N VAL A 289 -13.10 0.49 -13.88
CA VAL A 289 -13.91 0.31 -12.67
C VAL A 289 -15.37 0.07 -13.03
N THR A 290 -15.99 0.98 -13.80
CA THR A 290 -17.44 1.01 -14.03
C THR A 290 -17.91 -0.06 -15.01
N PHE A 291 -17.18 -0.28 -16.09
CA PHE A 291 -17.65 -1.16 -17.17
C PHE A 291 -17.04 -2.57 -17.14
N THR A 292 -15.98 -2.76 -16.33
CA THR A 292 -15.27 -4.04 -16.29
C THR A 292 -15.30 -4.66 -14.89
N CYS A 293 -14.72 -4.00 -13.88
CA CYS A 293 -14.56 -4.63 -12.57
C CYS A 293 -15.89 -4.82 -11.85
N LEU A 294 -16.65 -3.76 -11.62
CA LEU A 294 -17.89 -3.84 -10.84
C LEU A 294 -18.94 -4.79 -11.45
N PRO A 295 -19.23 -4.77 -12.77
CA PRO A 295 -20.22 -5.69 -13.35
C PRO A 295 -19.79 -7.17 -13.29
N ASN A 296 -18.49 -7.44 -13.39
CA ASN A 296 -18.00 -8.82 -13.27
C ASN A 296 -17.94 -9.32 -11.83
N LEU A 297 -17.63 -8.45 -10.87
CA LEU A 297 -17.72 -8.78 -9.43
C LEU A 297 -19.16 -9.08 -9.02
N ASP A 298 -20.13 -8.27 -9.47
CA ASP A 298 -21.55 -8.52 -9.23
C ASP A 298 -22.01 -9.87 -9.76
N LYS A 299 -21.64 -10.22 -11.00
CA LYS A 299 -21.90 -11.56 -11.59
C LYS A 299 -21.27 -12.71 -10.80
N LEU A 300 -20.18 -12.47 -10.10
CA LEU A 300 -19.50 -13.47 -9.26
C LEU A 300 -20.04 -13.51 -7.83
N GLY A 301 -21.05 -12.71 -7.49
CA GLY A 301 -21.73 -12.71 -6.20
C GLY A 301 -21.12 -11.77 -5.16
N TYR A 302 -20.21 -10.86 -5.53
CA TYR A 302 -19.74 -9.85 -4.59
C TYR A 302 -20.80 -8.76 -4.40
N GLN A 303 -21.22 -8.58 -3.18
CA GLN A 303 -22.18 -7.54 -2.82
C GLN A 303 -21.52 -6.15 -2.82
N GLN A 304 -22.32 -5.09 -2.95
CA GLN A 304 -21.84 -3.72 -3.00
C GLN A 304 -20.99 -3.33 -1.76
N ASN A 305 -21.37 -3.83 -0.58
CA ASN A 305 -20.62 -3.60 0.66
C ASN A 305 -19.28 -4.36 0.74
N MET A 306 -19.04 -5.31 -0.16
CA MET A 306 -17.75 -6.01 -0.29
C MET A 306 -16.77 -5.27 -1.20
N THR A 307 -17.17 -4.15 -1.83
CA THR A 307 -16.35 -3.42 -2.79
C THR A 307 -16.12 -1.98 -2.34
N PHE A 308 -14.90 -1.48 -2.56
CA PHE A 308 -14.52 -0.09 -2.34
C PHE A 308 -13.76 0.43 -3.56
N CYS A 309 -14.19 1.58 -4.10
CA CYS A 309 -13.52 2.27 -5.21
C CYS A 309 -12.92 3.58 -4.72
N PHE A 310 -11.62 3.79 -5.03
CA PHE A 310 -10.88 5.01 -4.70
C PHE A 310 -11.27 6.19 -5.57
#